data_26885cb17ed8c6dd7a77d6991fb33e08
#
_entry.id   26885cb17ed8c6dd7a77d6991fb33e08
#
_cell.length_a   1.000
_cell.length_b   1.000
_cell.length_c   1.000
_cell.angle_alpha   90.00
_cell.angle_beta   90.00
_cell.angle_gamma   90.00
#
_symmetry.space_group_name_H-M   'P 1'
#
loop_
_entity.id
_entity.type
_entity.pdbx_description
1 polymer ?
#
loop_
_entity_poly.entity_id
_entity_poly.type
_entity_poly.pdbx_seq_one_letter_code
_entity_poly.pdbx_strand_id
1 'polypeptide(L)'
;MAADTLKIARAEEAQRIYTAEIFNDSWEELRKILTEKLISTDPLEKDIRELHYNRIKLLDELKEPLIRIMNEGSLEASQLKLKRK
;
A
#
# COMPACT_ATOMS: atom_id res chain seq x y z
N MET A 1 -23.67 3.45 12.80
CA MET A 1 -23.23 2.51 13.81
C MET A 1 -22.70 1.24 13.21
N ALA A 2 -23.46 0.51 12.41
CA ALA A 2 -22.93 -0.66 11.68
C ALA A 2 -21.80 -0.27 10.72
N ALA A 3 -21.89 0.89 10.08
CA ALA A 3 -20.87 1.40 9.16
C ALA A 3 -19.55 1.68 9.88
N ASP A 4 -19.60 2.21 11.10
CA ASP A 4 -18.41 2.52 11.90
C ASP A 4 -17.66 1.24 12.30
N THR A 5 -18.40 0.23 12.73
CA THR A 5 -17.85 -1.07 13.09
C THR A 5 -17.22 -1.75 11.87
N LEU A 6 -17.85 -1.62 10.70
CA LEU A 6 -17.32 -2.18 9.46
C LEU A 6 -15.99 -1.50 9.08
N LYS A 7 -15.89 -0.19 9.22
CA LYS A 7 -14.65 0.54 8.93
C LYS A 7 -13.51 0.10 9.84
N ILE A 8 -13.79 -0.12 11.12
CA ILE A 8 -12.80 -0.59 12.09
C ILE A 8 -12.33 -2.01 11.72
N ALA A 9 -13.26 -2.91 11.39
CA ALA A 9 -12.94 -4.27 11.00
C ALA A 9 -12.10 -4.30 9.71
N ARG A 10 -12.45 -3.47 8.73
CA ARG A 10 -11.69 -3.36 7.48
C ARG A 10 -10.29 -2.80 7.72
N ALA A 11 -10.14 -1.84 8.64
CA ALA A 11 -8.84 -1.28 8.99
C ALA A 11 -7.94 -2.32 9.64
N GLU A 12 -8.49 -3.17 10.50
CA GLU A 12 -7.72 -4.26 11.12
C GLU A 12 -7.26 -5.27 10.07
N GLU A 13 -8.12 -5.60 9.11
CA GLU A 13 -7.76 -6.50 8.02
C GLU A 13 -6.68 -5.88 7.13
N ALA A 14 -6.82 -4.60 6.78
CA ALA A 14 -5.82 -3.88 5.99
C ALA A 14 -4.47 -3.84 6.71
N GLN A 15 -4.48 -3.63 8.03
CA GLN A 15 -3.27 -3.63 8.84
C GLN A 15 -2.59 -5.00 8.82
N ARG A 16 -3.35 -6.10 8.89
CA ARG A 16 -2.78 -7.45 8.83
C ARG A 16 -2.06 -7.67 7.50
N ILE A 17 -2.64 -7.22 6.39
CA ILE A 17 -2.02 -7.33 5.08
C ILE A 17 -0.80 -6.43 5.00
N TYR A 18 -0.93 -5.18 5.42
CA TYR A 18 0.14 -4.17 5.36
C TYR A 18 1.38 -4.60 6.15
N THR A 19 1.19 -5.29 7.28
CA THR A 19 2.28 -5.74 8.15
C THR A 19 2.69 -7.18 7.91
N ALA A 20 2.01 -7.92 7.01
CA ALA A 20 2.32 -9.31 6.72
C ALA A 20 3.71 -9.42 6.09
N GLU A 21 4.56 -10.29 6.66
CA GLU A 21 5.93 -10.48 6.19
C GLU A 21 5.97 -10.91 4.73
N ILE A 22 5.17 -11.88 4.34
CA ILE A 22 5.12 -12.38 2.96
C ILE A 22 4.70 -11.29 1.98
N PHE A 23 3.72 -10.45 2.35
CA PHE A 23 3.30 -9.35 1.51
C PHE A 23 4.45 -8.34 1.30
N ASN A 24 5.12 -7.97 2.38
CA ASN A 24 6.22 -7.00 2.32
C ASN A 24 7.43 -7.56 1.59
N ASP A 25 7.76 -8.82 1.81
CA ASP A 25 8.87 -9.48 1.11
C ASP A 25 8.59 -9.53 -0.40
N SER A 26 7.37 -9.88 -0.79
CA SER A 26 6.97 -9.94 -2.20
C SER A 26 7.01 -8.55 -2.83
N TRP A 27 6.53 -7.54 -2.12
CA TRP A 27 6.55 -6.17 -2.58
C TRP A 27 7.98 -5.67 -2.80
N GLU A 28 8.86 -5.91 -1.83
CA GLU A 28 10.26 -5.50 -1.90
C GLU A 28 11.01 -6.23 -3.01
N GLU A 29 10.76 -7.53 -3.17
CA GLU A 29 11.37 -8.32 -4.24
C GLU A 29 10.99 -7.80 -5.61
N LEU A 30 9.70 -7.54 -5.83
CA LEU A 30 9.24 -7.00 -7.10
C LEU A 30 9.81 -5.62 -7.37
N ARG A 31 9.87 -4.77 -6.35
CA ARG A 31 10.45 -3.43 -6.46
C ARG A 31 11.93 -3.51 -6.85
N LYS A 32 12.66 -4.43 -6.26
CA LYS A 32 14.06 -4.66 -6.56
C LYS A 32 14.24 -5.11 -8.02
N ILE A 33 13.43 -6.06 -8.46
CA ILE A 33 13.46 -6.57 -9.83
C ILE A 33 13.21 -5.43 -10.83
N LEU A 34 12.21 -4.62 -10.60
CA LEU A 34 11.86 -3.51 -11.49
C LEU A 34 12.95 -2.43 -11.49
N THR A 35 13.54 -2.16 -10.35
CA THR A 35 14.65 -1.20 -10.23
C THR A 35 15.87 -1.68 -11.00
N GLU A 36 16.21 -2.96 -10.88
CA GLU A 36 17.32 -3.56 -11.64
C GLU A 36 17.06 -3.51 -13.14
N LYS A 37 15.84 -3.77 -13.58
CA LYS A 37 15.46 -3.66 -14.99
C LYS A 37 15.61 -2.23 -15.49
N LEU A 38 15.19 -1.25 -14.69
CA LEU A 38 15.32 0.16 -15.05
C LEU A 38 16.80 0.55 -15.22
N ILE A 39 17.63 0.16 -14.26
CA ILE A 39 19.06 0.49 -14.26
C ILE A 39 19.78 -0.19 -15.44
N SER A 40 19.42 -1.43 -15.77
CA SER A 40 20.06 -2.21 -16.84
C SER A 40 19.56 -1.86 -18.24
N THR A 41 18.48 -1.08 -18.37
CA THR A 41 17.96 -0.69 -19.67
C THR A 41 18.89 0.34 -20.31
N ASP A 42 19.16 0.17 -21.62
CA ASP A 42 19.98 1.11 -22.39
C ASP A 42 19.37 2.53 -22.30
N PRO A 43 20.19 3.56 -22.00
CA PRO A 43 19.69 4.94 -21.95
C PRO A 43 19.00 5.41 -23.22
N LEU A 44 19.26 4.81 -24.36
CA LEU A 44 18.63 5.15 -25.64
C LEU A 44 17.23 4.55 -25.78
N GLU A 45 16.89 3.53 -24.98
CA GLU A 45 15.58 2.88 -24.99
C GLU A 45 14.63 3.60 -24.01
N LYS A 46 14.27 4.83 -24.36
CA LYS A 46 13.48 5.71 -23.48
C LYS A 46 12.11 5.13 -23.12
N ASP A 47 11.44 4.50 -24.08
CA ASP A 47 10.09 3.93 -23.87
C ASP A 47 10.13 2.79 -22.86
N ILE A 48 11.15 1.93 -22.94
CA ILE A 48 11.30 0.81 -22.01
C ILE A 48 11.66 1.32 -20.62
N ARG A 49 12.53 2.32 -20.53
CA ARG A 49 12.89 2.93 -19.25
C ARG A 49 11.66 3.57 -18.59
N GLU A 50 10.87 4.29 -19.37
CA GLU A 50 9.65 4.91 -18.88
C GLU A 50 8.65 3.87 -18.39
N LEU A 51 8.52 2.73 -19.09
CA LEU A 51 7.67 1.63 -18.69
C LEU A 51 8.08 1.09 -17.32
N HIS A 52 9.36 0.82 -17.11
CA HIS A 52 9.84 0.32 -15.81
C HIS A 52 9.70 1.36 -14.71
N TYR A 53 9.97 2.61 -15.00
CA TYR A 53 9.77 3.70 -14.04
C TYR A 53 8.31 3.81 -13.61
N ASN A 54 7.37 3.75 -14.56
CA ASN A 54 5.95 3.81 -14.27
C ASN A 54 5.48 2.61 -13.44
N ARG A 55 6.04 1.43 -13.69
CA ARG A 55 5.73 0.23 -12.91
C ARG A 55 6.19 0.36 -11.46
N ILE A 56 7.36 0.94 -11.24
CA ILE A 56 7.86 1.20 -9.88
C ILE A 56 6.94 2.18 -9.18
N LYS A 57 6.54 3.25 -9.83
CA LYS A 57 5.61 4.23 -9.26
C LYS A 57 4.27 3.59 -8.90
N LEU A 58 3.74 2.76 -9.78
CA LEU A 58 2.49 2.07 -9.54
C LEU A 58 2.59 1.10 -8.36
N LEU A 59 3.72 0.41 -8.25
CA LEU A 59 3.97 -0.49 -7.12
C LEU A 59 4.04 0.28 -5.80
N ASP A 60 4.68 1.46 -5.81
CA ASP A 60 4.75 2.32 -4.61
C ASP A 60 3.36 2.81 -4.20
N GLU A 61 2.46 3.03 -5.17
CA GLU A 61 1.08 3.43 -4.90
C GLU A 61 0.20 2.29 -4.38
N LEU A 62 0.61 1.03 -4.54
CA LEU A 62 -0.20 -0.12 -4.14
C LEU A 62 -0.58 -0.09 -2.65
N LYS A 63 0.30 0.38 -1.81
CA LYS A 63 0.07 0.42 -0.37
C LYS A 63 -0.81 1.59 0.08
N GLU A 64 -1.00 2.60 -0.74
CA GLU A 64 -1.78 3.79 -0.36
C GLU A 64 -3.23 3.47 0.01
N PRO A 65 -3.98 2.65 -0.75
CA PRO A 65 -5.34 2.30 -0.35
C PRO A 65 -5.41 1.59 1.00
N LEU A 66 -4.42 0.74 1.32
CA LEU A 66 -4.35 0.07 2.61
C LEU A 66 -4.17 1.08 3.74
N ILE A 67 -3.25 2.02 3.56
CA ILE A 67 -2.99 3.09 4.54
C ILE A 67 -4.23 3.93 4.75
N ARG A 68 -4.94 4.28 3.67
CA ARG A 68 -6.18 5.05 3.75
C ARG A 68 -7.25 4.32 4.56
N ILE A 69 -7.44 3.03 4.30
CA ILE A 69 -8.42 2.21 5.03
C ILE A 69 -8.06 2.12 6.51
N MET A 70 -6.77 1.94 6.81
CA MET A 70 -6.27 1.91 8.18
C MET A 70 -6.54 3.23 8.90
N ASN A 71 -6.30 4.36 8.23
CA ASN A 71 -6.52 5.68 8.80
C ASN A 71 -8.01 5.95 9.04
N GLU A 72 -8.87 5.56 8.12
CA GLU A 72 -10.32 5.69 8.29
C GLU A 72 -10.81 4.91 9.49
N GLY A 73 -10.34 3.67 9.67
CA GLY A 73 -10.69 2.84 10.81
C GLY A 73 -10.18 3.40 12.13
N SER A 74 -8.97 3.94 12.12
CA SER A 74 -8.38 4.58 13.31
C SER A 74 -9.20 5.80 13.74
N LEU A 75 -9.65 6.60 12.79
CA LEU A 75 -10.49 7.76 13.05
C LEU A 75 -11.82 7.34 13.66
N GLU A 76 -12.49 6.32 13.11
CA GLU A 76 -13.74 5.80 13.64
C GLU A 76 -13.59 5.25 15.05
N ALA A 77 -12.49 4.52 15.32
CA ALA A 77 -12.21 4.01 16.66
C ALA A 77 -12.04 5.14 17.66
N SER A 78 -11.36 6.22 17.27
CA SER A 78 -11.19 7.41 18.12
C SER A 78 -12.52 8.08 18.41
N GLN A 79 -13.40 8.19 17.42
CA GLN A 79 -14.72 8.78 17.58
C GLN A 79 -15.59 7.94 18.53
N LEU A 80 -15.52 6.61 18.42
CA LEU A 80 -16.26 5.74 19.34
C LEU A 80 -15.78 5.89 20.79
N LYS A 81 -14.49 6.05 21.01
CA LYS A 81 -13.93 6.31 22.34
C LYS A 81 -14.43 7.63 22.92
N LEU A 82 -14.51 8.67 22.10
CA LEU A 82 -15.03 9.97 22.52
C LEU A 82 -16.51 9.91 22.89
N LYS A 83 -17.30 9.15 22.14
CA LYS A 83 -18.73 8.99 22.40
C LYS A 83 -19.03 8.22 23.66
N ARG A 84 -18.11 7.38 24.12
CA ARG A 84 -18.29 6.59 25.34
C ARG A 84 -18.08 7.40 26.64
N LYS A 85 -17.50 8.55 26.52
CA LYS A 85 -17.37 9.46 27.68
C LYS A 85 -18.64 10.27 27.89
#